data_d275e4f327379eba02fdf1cce3b91296
#
_entry.id   d275e4f327379eba02fdf1cce3b91296
#
_cell.length_a   1.000
_cell.length_b   1.000
_cell.length_c   1.000
_cell.angle_alpha   90.00
_cell.angle_beta   90.00
_cell.angle_gamma   90.00
#
_symmetry.space_group_name_H-M   'P 1'
#
loop_
_entity.id
_entity.type
_entity.pdbx_description
1 polymer ?
#
loop_
_entity_poly.entity_id
_entity_poly.type
_entity_poly.pdbx_seq_one_letter_code
_entity_poly.pdbx_strand_id
1 'polypeptide(L)'
;MKKIILIFSQIILFIFFLSLFGWSVKQVYNNKKEQGAISKALKVFVSYPDIFSKAVAEVKKLPDTFVETKKDFSSVNNLEKDLIVLSSYTSSEKHRVIELKNLKNSKTLYEWTVKNTFQKHDRIMDPVMLSDSSICYSFNGVSGITKVDKFGSFLWSQDSIIHHHSINKDKDENIWVCSYLREPKKHIYYKGKYILNNNEIKFIDNQITKLDVSTGQIIFNKSIMELLKENNLMNLILKSPNTDDPFHINDVEPALYSSKFFNEGDVFISSRNLSCIFHYRPSTNKLINFIEGGFYCQHDVDILNDSILLFFNNNTMVLPAENKKSIPNSDDMINFSKFHSSIFK
;
A
#
# COMPACT_ATOMS: atom_id res chain seq x y z
N MET A 1 3.18 3.07 66.00
CA MET A 1 3.38 1.73 65.40
C MET A 1 2.22 1.24 64.53
N LYS A 2 0.98 1.15 65.05
CA LYS A 2 -0.19 0.67 64.26
C LYS A 2 -0.48 1.48 62.97
N LYS A 3 -0.37 2.83 62.96
CA LYS A 3 -0.56 3.65 61.75
C LYS A 3 0.50 3.39 60.67
N ILE A 4 1.76 3.17 61.05
CA ILE A 4 2.84 2.89 60.12
C ILE A 4 2.65 1.50 59.44
N ILE A 5 2.22 0.49 60.21
CA ILE A 5 1.92 -0.84 59.70
C ILE A 5 0.74 -0.79 58.73
N LEU A 6 -0.30 0.02 59.01
CA LEU A 6 -1.43 0.19 58.15
C LEU A 6 -1.05 0.86 56.83
N ILE A 7 -0.27 1.93 56.85
CA ILE A 7 0.25 2.58 55.64
C ILE A 7 1.09 1.62 54.81
N PHE A 8 1.98 0.85 55.45
CA PHE A 8 2.85 -0.11 54.77
C PHE A 8 2.04 -1.23 54.11
N SER A 9 0.99 -1.76 54.77
CA SER A 9 0.12 -2.77 54.21
C SER A 9 -0.70 -2.22 53.01
N GLN A 10 -1.13 -0.96 53.07
CA GLN A 10 -1.84 -0.30 51.94
C GLN A 10 -0.91 -0.12 50.72
N ILE A 11 0.36 0.25 50.96
CA ILE A 11 1.33 0.36 49.87
C ILE A 11 1.58 -0.99 49.22
N ILE A 12 1.74 -2.06 50.05
CA ILE A 12 1.93 -3.43 49.51
C ILE A 12 0.73 -3.87 48.69
N LEU A 13 -0.48 -3.64 49.18
CA LEU A 13 -1.72 -3.95 48.44
C LEU A 13 -1.81 -3.15 47.12
N PHE A 14 -1.48 -1.87 47.13
CA PHE A 14 -1.44 -1.05 45.93
C PHE A 14 -0.44 -1.59 44.90
N ILE A 15 0.77 -1.92 45.31
CA ILE A 15 1.80 -2.50 44.44
C ILE A 15 1.35 -3.86 43.89
N PHE A 16 0.68 -4.67 44.71
CA PHE A 16 0.13 -5.97 44.27
C PHE A 16 -0.93 -5.77 43.19
N PHE A 17 -1.89 -4.89 43.38
CA PHE A 17 -2.93 -4.61 42.37
C PHE A 17 -2.36 -3.97 41.11
N LEU A 18 -1.36 -3.09 41.23
CA LEU A 18 -0.67 -2.53 40.10
C LEU A 18 0.07 -3.59 39.29
N SER A 19 0.72 -4.55 39.97
CA SER A 19 1.40 -5.66 39.32
C SER A 19 0.44 -6.61 38.62
N LEU A 20 -0.70 -6.91 39.27
CA LEU A 20 -1.77 -7.74 38.68
C LEU A 20 -2.38 -7.08 37.45
N PHE A 21 -2.59 -5.76 37.50
CA PHE A 21 -3.05 -4.97 36.37
C PHE A 21 -2.02 -5.01 35.22
N GLY A 22 -0.74 -4.74 35.52
CA GLY A 22 0.34 -4.81 34.53
C GLY A 22 0.49 -6.19 33.88
N TRP A 23 0.35 -7.23 34.68
CA TRP A 23 0.33 -8.61 34.16
C TRP A 23 -0.86 -8.86 33.24
N SER A 24 -2.05 -8.44 33.63
CA SER A 24 -3.27 -8.57 32.82
C SER A 24 -3.16 -7.83 31.48
N VAL A 25 -2.61 -6.60 31.49
CA VAL A 25 -2.33 -5.81 30.29
C VAL A 25 -1.35 -6.55 29.39
N LYS A 26 -0.25 -7.09 29.95
CA LYS A 26 0.75 -7.87 29.21
C LYS A 26 0.14 -9.12 28.56
N GLN A 27 -0.77 -9.84 29.26
CA GLN A 27 -1.45 -11.01 28.70
C GLN A 27 -2.36 -10.62 27.54
N VAL A 28 -3.10 -9.52 27.65
CA VAL A 28 -3.99 -9.04 26.59
C VAL A 28 -3.18 -8.53 25.38
N TYR A 29 -2.06 -7.89 25.61
CA TYR A 29 -1.21 -7.35 24.55
C TYR A 29 -0.48 -8.46 23.78
N ASN A 30 0.04 -9.46 24.49
CA ASN A 30 0.81 -10.57 23.89
C ASN A 30 -0.09 -11.67 23.28
N ASN A 31 -1.30 -11.85 23.81
CA ASN A 31 -2.26 -12.84 23.30
C ASN A 31 -3.15 -12.21 22.22
N LYS A 32 -2.86 -12.53 20.95
CA LYS A 32 -3.68 -12.13 19.79
C LYS A 32 -5.11 -12.73 19.76
N LYS A 33 -5.47 -13.57 20.71
CA LYS A 33 -6.84 -14.11 20.85
C LYS A 33 -7.71 -13.15 21.66
N GLU A 34 -8.84 -12.75 21.06
CA GLU A 34 -9.85 -11.96 21.76
C GLU A 34 -10.46 -12.74 22.92
N GLN A 35 -10.18 -12.33 24.12
CA GLN A 35 -10.76 -12.91 25.33
C GLN A 35 -11.77 -11.94 25.94
N GLY A 36 -13.01 -11.95 25.45
CA GLY A 36 -14.16 -11.30 26.10
C GLY A 36 -14.12 -9.77 26.26
N ALA A 37 -15.11 -9.24 26.98
CA ALA A 37 -15.31 -7.79 27.17
C ALA A 37 -14.18 -7.11 27.93
N ILE A 38 -13.55 -7.79 28.88
CA ILE A 38 -12.43 -7.25 29.70
C ILE A 38 -11.21 -6.99 28.83
N SER A 39 -10.91 -7.90 27.89
CA SER A 39 -9.80 -7.71 26.93
C SER A 39 -10.03 -6.51 26.03
N LYS A 40 -11.27 -6.28 25.58
CA LYS A 40 -11.62 -5.09 24.78
C LYS A 40 -11.45 -3.81 25.58
N ALA A 41 -11.93 -3.78 26.83
CA ALA A 41 -11.80 -2.63 27.71
C ALA A 41 -10.34 -2.29 28.02
N LEU A 42 -9.51 -3.30 28.32
CA LEU A 42 -8.08 -3.11 28.58
C LEU A 42 -7.31 -2.62 27.34
N LYS A 43 -7.63 -3.14 26.13
CA LYS A 43 -7.05 -2.64 24.88
C LYS A 43 -7.37 -1.18 24.64
N VAL A 44 -8.63 -0.77 24.86
CA VAL A 44 -9.04 0.64 24.75
C VAL A 44 -8.30 1.51 25.76
N PHE A 45 -8.18 1.05 27.01
CA PHE A 45 -7.49 1.82 28.07
C PHE A 45 -6.00 1.98 27.79
N VAL A 46 -5.32 0.92 27.31
CA VAL A 46 -3.88 0.97 26.94
C VAL A 46 -3.65 1.80 25.69
N SER A 47 -4.60 1.85 24.74
CA SER A 47 -4.47 2.66 23.54
C SER A 47 -4.82 4.15 23.77
N TYR A 48 -5.36 4.51 24.93
CA TYR A 48 -5.77 5.89 25.21
C TYR A 48 -4.62 6.92 25.11
N PRO A 49 -3.41 6.68 25.65
CA PRO A 49 -2.27 7.59 25.46
C PRO A 49 -1.87 7.75 23.98
N ASP A 50 -1.95 6.66 23.19
CA ASP A 50 -1.64 6.69 21.76
C ASP A 50 -2.71 7.43 20.96
N ILE A 51 -3.99 7.25 21.32
CA ILE A 51 -5.11 7.97 20.71
C ILE A 51 -4.99 9.47 21.04
N PHE A 52 -4.66 9.80 22.28
CA PHE A 52 -4.49 11.19 22.69
C PHE A 52 -3.28 11.85 22.04
N SER A 53 -2.14 11.15 21.96
CA SER A 53 -0.93 11.64 21.29
C SER A 53 -1.13 11.80 19.77
N LYS A 54 -1.87 10.89 19.13
CA LYS A 54 -2.25 10.99 17.72
C LYS A 54 -3.22 12.13 17.49
N ALA A 55 -4.25 12.27 18.32
CA ALA A 55 -5.21 13.38 18.22
C ALA A 55 -4.53 14.75 18.42
N VAL A 56 -3.59 14.85 19.36
CA VAL A 56 -2.80 16.06 19.59
C VAL A 56 -1.82 16.33 18.44
N ALA A 57 -1.25 15.29 17.85
CA ALA A 57 -0.36 15.40 16.68
C ALA A 57 -1.15 15.79 15.41
N GLU A 58 -2.35 15.24 15.21
CA GLU A 58 -3.24 15.63 14.10
C GLU A 58 -3.74 17.08 14.22
N VAL A 59 -3.90 17.59 15.45
CA VAL A 59 -4.33 18.97 15.69
C VAL A 59 -3.15 19.96 15.63
N LYS A 60 -1.91 19.49 15.76
CA LYS A 60 -0.78 20.38 16.07
C LYS A 60 0.15 20.76 14.93
N LYS A 61 0.18 20.13 13.76
CA LYS A 61 1.02 20.68 12.65
C LYS A 61 0.92 19.86 11.38
N LEU A 62 0.68 20.51 10.28
CA LEU A 62 1.25 20.14 8.98
C LEU A 62 2.74 19.82 9.19
N PRO A 63 3.28 18.77 8.55
CA PRO A 63 4.70 18.48 8.59
C PRO A 63 5.53 19.73 8.29
N ASP A 64 6.68 19.91 8.92
CA ASP A 64 7.55 21.07 8.70
C ASP A 64 8.00 21.22 7.22
N THR A 65 7.76 20.20 6.41
CA THR A 65 7.93 20.20 4.95
C THR A 65 6.80 20.89 4.19
N PHE A 66 5.65 21.16 4.83
CA PHE A 66 4.56 21.92 4.22
C PHE A 66 4.82 23.41 4.39
N VAL A 67 5.00 24.09 3.27
CA VAL A 67 5.08 25.55 3.21
C VAL A 67 3.66 26.07 2.98
N GLU A 68 3.21 27.01 3.82
CA GLU A 68 1.93 27.68 3.59
C GLU A 68 1.91 28.35 2.22
N THR A 69 0.86 28.08 1.45
CA THR A 69 0.68 28.77 0.17
C THR A 69 0.53 30.27 0.41
N LYS A 70 1.32 31.07 -0.27
CA LYS A 70 1.23 32.52 -0.17
C LYS A 70 -0.18 32.98 -0.53
N LYS A 71 -0.70 33.99 0.17
CA LYS A 71 -2.07 34.49 -0.03
C LYS A 71 -2.34 34.99 -1.47
N ASP A 72 -1.30 35.42 -2.16
CA ASP A 72 -1.32 35.91 -3.53
C ASP A 72 -0.95 34.82 -4.58
N PHE A 73 -0.82 33.57 -4.14
CA PHE A 73 -0.54 32.46 -5.05
C PHE A 73 -1.72 32.22 -5.98
N SER A 74 -1.46 32.34 -7.26
CA SER A 74 -2.36 31.89 -8.31
C SER A 74 -1.82 30.62 -8.96
N SER A 75 -2.70 29.64 -9.18
CA SER A 75 -2.32 28.43 -9.92
C SER A 75 -1.94 28.83 -11.36
N VAL A 76 -0.85 28.25 -11.85
CA VAL A 76 -0.39 28.46 -13.24
C VAL A 76 -0.77 27.24 -14.05
N ASN A 77 -1.44 27.45 -15.17
CA ASN A 77 -1.79 26.40 -16.13
C ASN A 77 -1.29 26.83 -17.52
N ASN A 78 -0.18 26.25 -17.96
CA ASN A 78 0.47 26.54 -19.23
C ASN A 78 0.21 25.46 -20.29
N LEU A 79 -0.84 24.65 -20.13
CA LEU A 79 -1.17 23.60 -21.09
C LEU A 79 -1.64 24.22 -22.42
N GLU A 80 -0.87 24.02 -23.48
CA GLU A 80 -1.21 24.48 -24.83
C GLU A 80 -2.30 23.61 -25.49
N LYS A 81 -2.31 22.31 -25.16
CA LYS A 81 -3.26 21.33 -25.69
C LYS A 81 -4.17 20.80 -24.60
N ASP A 82 -5.30 20.24 -25.00
CA ASP A 82 -6.17 19.52 -24.09
C ASP A 82 -5.45 18.30 -23.52
N LEU A 83 -5.48 18.17 -22.20
CA LEU A 83 -4.99 17.01 -21.48
C LEU A 83 -6.17 16.45 -20.67
N ILE A 84 -6.66 15.31 -21.12
CA ILE A 84 -7.76 14.60 -20.45
C ILE A 84 -7.17 13.59 -19.48
N VAL A 85 -7.57 13.68 -18.23
CA VAL A 85 -7.13 12.77 -17.16
C VAL A 85 -8.33 12.12 -16.50
N LEU A 86 -8.15 10.86 -16.10
CA LEU A 86 -9.04 10.17 -15.19
C LEU A 86 -8.44 10.28 -13.80
N SER A 87 -9.17 10.82 -12.86
CA SER A 87 -8.69 11.01 -11.49
C SER A 87 -9.72 10.59 -10.46
N SER A 88 -9.28 10.26 -9.26
CA SER A 88 -10.17 9.96 -8.15
C SER A 88 -9.91 10.90 -6.98
N TYR A 89 -10.97 11.34 -6.31
CA TYR A 89 -10.87 12.21 -5.15
C TYR A 89 -12.03 12.00 -4.16
N THR A 90 -11.91 12.63 -3.01
CA THR A 90 -13.00 12.71 -2.03
C THR A 90 -13.63 14.09 -2.11
N SER A 91 -14.92 14.16 -2.42
CA SER A 91 -15.67 15.41 -2.46
C SER A 91 -15.80 16.05 -1.07
N SER A 92 -16.21 17.33 -1.03
CA SER A 92 -16.51 18.03 0.22
C SER A 92 -17.61 17.33 1.04
N GLU A 93 -18.52 16.63 0.38
CA GLU A 93 -19.58 15.82 0.99
C GLU A 93 -19.11 14.43 1.43
N LYS A 94 -17.82 14.16 1.33
CA LYS A 94 -17.17 12.87 1.66
C LYS A 94 -17.59 11.70 0.76
N HIS A 95 -18.08 11.98 -0.42
CA HIS A 95 -18.29 10.96 -1.45
C HIS A 95 -16.95 10.64 -2.15
N ARG A 96 -16.80 9.41 -2.59
CA ARG A 96 -15.71 9.02 -3.47
C ARG A 96 -16.14 9.25 -4.91
N VAL A 97 -15.32 9.98 -5.63
CA VAL A 97 -15.62 10.42 -7.00
C VAL A 97 -14.49 10.01 -7.91
N ILE A 98 -14.83 9.52 -9.08
CA ILE A 98 -13.93 9.35 -10.22
C ILE A 98 -14.37 10.35 -11.27
N GLU A 99 -13.47 11.20 -11.76
CA GLU A 99 -13.78 12.18 -12.78
C GLU A 99 -12.88 12.06 -14.01
N LEU A 100 -13.45 12.28 -15.16
CA LEU A 100 -12.75 12.53 -16.41
C LEU A 100 -12.71 14.04 -16.61
N LYS A 101 -11.52 14.62 -16.57
CA LYS A 101 -11.32 16.06 -16.54
C LYS A 101 -10.35 16.53 -17.60
N ASN A 102 -10.68 17.64 -18.27
CA ASN A 102 -9.73 18.36 -19.09
C ASN A 102 -8.96 19.36 -18.22
N LEU A 103 -7.66 19.11 -18.03
CA LEU A 103 -6.83 19.94 -17.18
C LEU A 103 -6.56 21.33 -17.76
N LYS A 104 -6.57 21.50 -19.09
CA LYS A 104 -6.34 22.80 -19.74
C LYS A 104 -7.35 23.85 -19.33
N ASN A 105 -8.61 23.48 -19.30
CA ASN A 105 -9.72 24.40 -18.99
C ASN A 105 -10.44 24.08 -17.70
N SER A 106 -9.94 23.09 -16.94
CA SER A 106 -10.50 22.58 -15.68
C SER A 106 -11.93 22.07 -15.79
N LYS A 107 -12.39 21.71 -17.02
CA LYS A 107 -13.75 21.23 -17.26
C LYS A 107 -13.85 19.75 -16.92
N THR A 108 -14.77 19.38 -16.03
CA THR A 108 -15.19 18.00 -15.81
C THR A 108 -16.02 17.55 -17.00
N LEU A 109 -15.57 16.50 -17.69
CA LEU A 109 -16.23 15.93 -18.86
C LEU A 109 -17.25 14.89 -18.42
N TYR A 110 -16.91 14.10 -17.41
CA TYR A 110 -17.76 13.07 -16.85
C TYR A 110 -17.39 12.80 -15.38
N GLU A 111 -18.36 12.31 -14.60
CA GLU A 111 -18.17 12.00 -13.19
C GLU A 111 -18.95 10.75 -12.77
N TRP A 112 -18.30 9.88 -11.98
CA TRP A 112 -18.91 8.73 -11.33
C TRP A 112 -18.84 8.90 -9.84
N THR A 113 -19.98 8.96 -9.16
CA THR A 113 -20.03 8.93 -7.69
C THR A 113 -20.11 7.49 -7.23
N VAL A 114 -19.13 7.06 -6.44
CA VAL A 114 -19.00 5.69 -5.96
C VAL A 114 -19.30 5.64 -4.48
N LYS A 115 -20.24 4.78 -4.08
CA LYS A 115 -20.55 4.56 -2.67
C LYS A 115 -19.48 3.67 -2.06
N ASN A 116 -18.83 4.17 -0.99
CA ASN A 116 -18.00 3.35 -0.16
C ASN A 116 -18.86 2.48 0.74
N THR A 117 -18.82 1.17 0.53
CA THR A 117 -19.57 0.19 1.32
C THR A 117 -18.74 -0.43 2.44
N PHE A 118 -17.43 -0.15 2.51
CA PHE A 118 -16.51 -0.81 3.44
C PHE A 118 -16.18 0.05 4.66
N GLN A 119 -15.41 1.12 4.49
CA GLN A 119 -14.99 1.96 5.61
C GLN A 119 -14.91 3.44 5.23
N LYS A 120 -15.03 4.30 6.24
CA LYS A 120 -15.09 5.77 6.08
C LYS A 120 -13.84 6.38 5.45
N HIS A 121 -12.68 5.72 5.56
CA HIS A 121 -11.38 6.24 5.14
C HIS A 121 -10.82 5.61 3.88
N ASP A 122 -11.55 4.65 3.29
CA ASP A 122 -11.07 3.97 2.09
C ASP A 122 -11.07 4.93 0.91
N ARG A 123 -10.00 4.92 0.15
CA ARG A 123 -9.83 5.73 -1.05
C ARG A 123 -9.80 4.85 -2.29
N ILE A 124 -10.26 5.40 -3.39
CA ILE A 124 -10.07 4.79 -4.70
C ILE A 124 -8.64 5.10 -5.14
N MET A 125 -7.95 4.07 -5.62
CA MET A 125 -6.61 4.18 -6.19
C MET A 125 -6.69 3.83 -7.67
N ASP A 126 -6.03 4.63 -8.49
CA ASP A 126 -5.72 4.40 -9.91
C ASP A 126 -6.85 3.76 -10.72
N PRO A 127 -8.03 4.40 -10.82
CA PRO A 127 -9.11 3.88 -11.63
C PRO A 127 -8.68 3.83 -13.09
N VAL A 128 -9.11 2.80 -13.84
CA VAL A 128 -8.82 2.67 -15.26
C VAL A 128 -10.09 2.72 -16.10
N MET A 129 -10.05 3.48 -17.19
CA MET A 129 -11.13 3.54 -18.18
C MET A 129 -10.82 2.61 -19.34
N LEU A 130 -11.84 1.87 -19.78
CA LEU A 130 -11.78 0.93 -20.88
C LEU A 130 -12.30 1.58 -22.17
N SER A 131 -12.07 0.93 -23.32
CA SER A 131 -12.47 1.44 -24.63
C SER A 131 -13.99 1.61 -24.79
N ASP A 132 -14.78 0.78 -24.07
CA ASP A 132 -16.25 0.86 -24.02
C ASP A 132 -16.76 1.98 -23.08
N SER A 133 -15.87 2.80 -22.53
CA SER A 133 -16.15 3.85 -21.54
C SER A 133 -16.62 3.31 -20.18
N SER A 134 -16.53 2.02 -19.93
CA SER A 134 -16.66 1.47 -18.57
C SER A 134 -15.40 1.76 -17.75
N ILE A 135 -15.52 1.72 -16.44
CA ILE A 135 -14.39 1.94 -15.52
C ILE A 135 -14.22 0.75 -14.58
N CYS A 136 -12.95 0.41 -14.31
CA CYS A 136 -12.58 -0.48 -13.24
C CYS A 136 -11.95 0.32 -12.10
N TYR A 137 -12.33 0.03 -10.87
CA TYR A 137 -11.81 0.69 -9.68
C TYR A 137 -11.81 -0.24 -8.47
N SER A 138 -11.14 0.20 -7.41
CA SER A 138 -11.08 -0.52 -6.15
C SER A 138 -10.97 0.46 -4.98
N PHE A 139 -11.35 0.00 -3.78
CA PHE A 139 -10.99 0.67 -2.53
C PHE A 139 -9.70 0.04 -2.00
N ASN A 140 -8.62 0.80 -2.05
CA ASN A 140 -7.27 0.34 -1.79
C ASN A 140 -7.12 -0.42 -0.45
N GLY A 141 -6.63 -1.65 -0.52
CA GLY A 141 -6.34 -2.49 0.64
C GLY A 141 -7.55 -3.12 1.34
N VAL A 142 -8.78 -2.96 0.80
CA VAL A 142 -10.00 -3.48 1.44
C VAL A 142 -10.93 -4.23 0.49
N SER A 143 -10.95 -3.92 -0.79
CA SER A 143 -11.79 -4.58 -1.79
C SER A 143 -10.97 -5.19 -2.92
N GLY A 144 -11.62 -6.07 -3.68
CA GLY A 144 -11.16 -6.46 -5.01
C GLY A 144 -11.49 -5.38 -6.04
N ILE A 145 -11.61 -5.79 -7.30
CA ILE A 145 -11.90 -4.88 -8.41
C ILE A 145 -13.38 -4.88 -8.71
N THR A 146 -13.94 -3.71 -8.93
CA THR A 146 -15.32 -3.52 -9.39
C THR A 146 -15.31 -2.86 -10.77
N LYS A 147 -16.14 -3.35 -11.69
CA LYS A 147 -16.41 -2.73 -12.98
C LYS A 147 -17.82 -2.17 -13.02
N VAL A 148 -17.93 -0.94 -13.51
CA VAL A 148 -19.22 -0.28 -13.79
C VAL A 148 -19.23 0.24 -15.22
N ASP A 149 -20.41 0.36 -15.81
CA ASP A 149 -20.56 0.96 -17.12
C ASP A 149 -20.36 2.49 -17.09
N LYS A 150 -20.45 3.11 -18.26
CA LYS A 150 -20.32 4.57 -18.37
C LYS A 150 -21.37 5.37 -17.59
N PHE A 151 -22.46 4.75 -17.17
CA PHE A 151 -23.51 5.39 -16.36
C PHE A 151 -23.37 5.08 -14.88
N GLY A 152 -22.35 4.30 -14.47
CA GLY A 152 -22.14 3.88 -13.08
C GLY A 152 -22.96 2.64 -12.69
N SER A 153 -23.60 1.95 -13.65
CA SER A 153 -24.32 0.72 -13.38
C SER A 153 -23.33 -0.44 -13.17
N PHE A 154 -23.56 -1.24 -12.13
CA PHE A 154 -22.72 -2.36 -11.78
C PHE A 154 -22.69 -3.41 -12.91
N LEU A 155 -21.50 -3.87 -13.27
CA LEU A 155 -21.29 -4.95 -14.24
C LEU A 155 -20.79 -6.22 -13.54
N TRP A 156 -19.67 -6.13 -12.84
CA TRP A 156 -19.14 -7.24 -12.05
C TRP A 156 -18.22 -6.76 -10.93
N SER A 157 -17.94 -7.62 -9.95
CA SER A 157 -16.86 -7.45 -8.98
C SER A 157 -16.11 -8.74 -8.73
N GLN A 158 -14.81 -8.63 -8.45
CA GLN A 158 -13.93 -9.73 -8.07
C GLN A 158 -13.46 -9.53 -6.64
N ASP A 159 -14.10 -10.23 -5.70
CA ASP A 159 -13.88 -10.07 -4.25
C ASP A 159 -13.07 -11.19 -3.59
N SER A 160 -12.60 -12.18 -4.36
CA SER A 160 -11.70 -13.22 -3.84
C SER A 160 -10.27 -12.73 -3.61
N ILE A 161 -9.94 -11.52 -4.10
CA ILE A 161 -8.69 -10.82 -3.89
C ILE A 161 -8.92 -9.52 -3.11
N ILE A 162 -7.87 -9.01 -2.50
CA ILE A 162 -7.79 -7.64 -1.99
C ILE A 162 -6.78 -6.90 -2.87
N HIS A 163 -7.25 -5.89 -3.56
CA HIS A 163 -6.41 -5.03 -4.40
C HIS A 163 -5.67 -3.98 -3.57
N HIS A 164 -4.47 -3.63 -4.01
CA HIS A 164 -3.74 -2.47 -3.52
C HIS A 164 -2.91 -1.85 -4.64
N HIS A 165 -2.69 -0.55 -4.59
CA HIS A 165 -1.90 0.26 -5.54
C HIS A 165 -2.51 0.30 -6.95
N SER A 166 -1.72 0.00 -8.01
CA SER A 166 -2.10 0.25 -9.40
C SER A 166 -3.11 -0.74 -9.98
N ILE A 167 -3.86 -0.26 -10.95
CA ILE A 167 -4.68 -1.05 -11.87
C ILE A 167 -4.21 -0.70 -13.29
N ASN A 168 -3.69 -1.69 -14.01
CA ASN A 168 -3.25 -1.53 -15.39
C ASN A 168 -4.05 -2.43 -16.32
N LYS A 169 -4.02 -2.16 -17.61
CA LYS A 169 -4.68 -2.98 -18.62
C LYS A 169 -3.70 -3.42 -19.69
N ASP A 170 -3.82 -4.67 -20.13
CA ASP A 170 -3.05 -5.15 -21.27
C ASP A 170 -3.69 -4.78 -22.62
N LYS A 171 -3.10 -5.27 -23.69
CA LYS A 171 -3.55 -5.00 -25.07
C LYS A 171 -5.01 -5.43 -25.32
N ASP A 172 -5.45 -6.51 -24.68
CA ASP A 172 -6.82 -7.02 -24.76
C ASP A 172 -7.76 -6.39 -23.72
N GLU A 173 -7.29 -5.34 -23.04
CA GLU A 173 -7.94 -4.64 -21.93
C GLU A 173 -8.18 -5.49 -20.68
N ASN A 174 -7.60 -6.70 -20.56
CA ASN A 174 -7.64 -7.44 -19.32
C ASN A 174 -6.88 -6.71 -18.22
N ILE A 175 -7.37 -6.82 -17.01
CA ILE A 175 -6.93 -5.98 -15.87
C ILE A 175 -5.80 -6.67 -15.11
N TRP A 176 -4.65 -6.02 -15.02
CA TRP A 176 -3.53 -6.43 -14.18
C TRP A 176 -3.50 -5.64 -12.89
N VAL A 177 -3.30 -6.33 -11.76
CA VAL A 177 -3.33 -5.70 -10.44
C VAL A 177 -2.32 -6.33 -9.47
N CYS A 178 -1.85 -5.50 -8.53
CA CYS A 178 -1.24 -5.96 -7.29
C CYS A 178 -2.32 -6.43 -6.34
N SER A 179 -2.17 -7.61 -5.75
CA SER A 179 -3.21 -8.14 -4.86
C SER A 179 -2.67 -9.01 -3.74
N TYR A 180 -3.55 -9.27 -2.77
CA TYR A 180 -3.47 -10.37 -1.81
C TYR A 180 -4.67 -11.29 -2.03
N LEU A 181 -4.51 -12.59 -1.84
CA LEU A 181 -5.66 -13.48 -1.79
C LEU A 181 -6.48 -13.23 -0.53
N ARG A 182 -7.79 -13.09 -0.67
CA ARG A 182 -8.69 -12.89 0.47
C ARG A 182 -8.96 -14.23 1.17
N GLU A 183 -8.72 -14.26 2.48
CA GLU A 183 -9.29 -15.33 3.32
C GLU A 183 -10.65 -14.91 3.89
N PRO A 184 -11.64 -15.80 3.97
CA PRO A 184 -13.04 -15.45 4.26
C PRO A 184 -13.30 -14.71 5.59
N LYS A 185 -12.31 -14.62 6.47
CA LYS A 185 -12.49 -14.01 7.81
C LYS A 185 -11.38 -13.05 8.24
N LYS A 186 -10.43 -12.71 7.34
CA LYS A 186 -9.28 -11.87 7.67
C LYS A 186 -9.04 -10.81 6.62
N HIS A 187 -8.73 -9.59 7.04
CA HIS A 187 -8.37 -8.50 6.12
C HIS A 187 -6.96 -8.68 5.54
N ILE A 188 -6.01 -9.12 6.36
CA ILE A 188 -4.62 -9.39 5.97
C ILE A 188 -4.22 -10.71 6.61
N TYR A 189 -3.51 -11.56 5.88
CA TYR A 189 -3.00 -12.81 6.41
C TYR A 189 -1.63 -13.13 5.84
N TYR A 190 -0.85 -13.81 6.67
CA TYR A 190 0.49 -14.25 6.31
C TYR A 190 0.39 -15.59 5.58
N LYS A 191 0.82 -15.63 4.33
CA LYS A 191 0.90 -16.87 3.55
C LYS A 191 2.30 -17.42 3.40
N GLY A 192 3.27 -16.53 3.29
CA GLY A 192 4.67 -16.89 3.18
C GLY A 192 5.32 -17.10 4.53
N LYS A 193 6.34 -17.94 4.56
CA LYS A 193 7.23 -18.11 5.70
C LYS A 193 8.64 -18.48 5.26
N TYR A 194 9.63 -18.03 6.01
CA TYR A 194 11.03 -18.41 5.85
C TYR A 194 11.71 -18.54 7.20
N ILE A 195 12.87 -19.18 7.24
CA ILE A 195 13.67 -19.33 8.46
C ILE A 195 14.83 -18.36 8.44
N LEU A 196 14.92 -17.52 9.44
CA LEU A 196 16.06 -16.61 9.66
C LEU A 196 16.54 -16.76 11.09
N ASN A 197 17.83 -17.09 11.26
CA ASN A 197 18.47 -17.31 12.57
C ASN A 197 17.64 -18.27 13.47
N ASN A 198 17.21 -19.41 12.92
CA ASN A 198 16.36 -20.42 13.56
C ASN A 198 14.96 -19.95 13.97
N ASN A 199 14.53 -18.76 13.55
CA ASN A 199 13.19 -18.26 13.78
C ASN A 199 12.34 -18.37 12.51
N GLU A 200 11.10 -18.85 12.66
CA GLU A 200 10.11 -18.81 11.57
C GLU A 200 9.58 -17.38 11.44
N ILE A 201 9.83 -16.75 10.32
CA ILE A 201 9.29 -15.44 9.93
C ILE A 201 8.11 -15.66 9.02
N LYS A 202 6.95 -15.13 9.39
CA LYS A 202 5.74 -15.13 8.57
C LYS A 202 5.60 -13.77 7.90
N PHE A 203 5.26 -13.77 6.63
CA PHE A 203 5.13 -12.54 5.86
C PHE A 203 3.91 -12.54 4.95
N ILE A 204 3.49 -11.35 4.52
CA ILE A 204 2.43 -11.15 3.54
C ILE A 204 3.02 -11.46 2.16
N ASP A 205 2.45 -12.46 1.49
CA ASP A 205 2.85 -12.81 0.13
C ASP A 205 1.99 -12.03 -0.86
N ASN A 206 2.64 -11.14 -1.57
CA ASN A 206 2.03 -10.34 -2.62
C ASN A 206 1.80 -11.19 -3.87
N GLN A 207 0.77 -10.84 -4.64
CA GLN A 207 0.40 -11.53 -5.87
C GLN A 207 0.25 -10.55 -7.03
N ILE A 208 0.61 -11.00 -8.21
CA ILE A 208 0.19 -10.37 -9.46
C ILE A 208 -1.01 -11.14 -10.00
N THR A 209 -2.08 -10.42 -10.29
CA THR A 209 -3.34 -11.03 -10.74
C THR A 209 -3.80 -10.39 -12.03
N LYS A 210 -4.23 -11.23 -12.99
CA LYS A 210 -4.89 -10.78 -14.21
C LYS A 210 -6.35 -11.21 -14.21
N LEU A 211 -7.24 -10.27 -14.48
CA LEU A 211 -8.68 -10.49 -14.57
C LEU A 211 -9.13 -10.37 -16.01
N ASP A 212 -10.02 -11.25 -16.42
CA ASP A 212 -10.77 -11.11 -17.66
C ASP A 212 -11.66 -9.87 -17.58
N VAL A 213 -11.54 -8.99 -18.54
CA VAL A 213 -12.23 -7.69 -18.54
C VAL A 213 -13.75 -7.79 -18.67
N SER A 214 -14.26 -8.86 -19.29
CA SER A 214 -15.67 -9.06 -19.54
C SER A 214 -16.39 -9.67 -18.34
N THR A 215 -15.74 -10.58 -17.62
CA THR A 215 -16.36 -11.38 -16.56
C THR A 215 -15.83 -11.07 -15.15
N GLY A 216 -14.66 -10.43 -15.04
CA GLY A 216 -13.96 -10.25 -13.76
C GLY A 216 -13.33 -11.52 -13.20
N GLN A 217 -13.32 -12.63 -13.95
CA GLN A 217 -12.70 -13.86 -13.49
C GLN A 217 -11.18 -13.76 -13.49
N ILE A 218 -10.55 -14.40 -12.51
CA ILE A 218 -9.09 -14.51 -12.47
C ILE A 218 -8.65 -15.47 -13.56
N ILE A 219 -7.91 -14.97 -14.55
CA ILE A 219 -7.34 -15.77 -15.64
C ILE A 219 -5.84 -16.02 -15.48
N PHE A 220 -5.19 -15.27 -14.59
CA PHE A 220 -3.81 -15.53 -14.15
C PHE A 220 -3.63 -15.03 -12.71
N ASN A 221 -2.89 -15.79 -11.92
CA ASN A 221 -2.48 -15.37 -10.58
C ASN A 221 -1.13 -16.00 -10.23
N LYS A 222 -0.18 -15.19 -9.77
CA LYS A 222 1.15 -15.65 -9.40
C LYS A 222 1.62 -14.99 -8.12
N SER A 223 2.03 -15.80 -7.16
CA SER A 223 2.69 -15.37 -5.94
C SER A 223 4.11 -14.85 -6.24
N ILE A 224 4.49 -13.74 -5.65
CA ILE A 224 5.86 -13.20 -5.77
C ILE A 224 6.87 -14.15 -5.11
N MET A 225 6.51 -14.75 -3.99
CA MET A 225 7.36 -15.75 -3.34
C MET A 225 7.61 -16.96 -4.26
N GLU A 226 6.56 -17.50 -4.89
CA GLU A 226 6.69 -18.62 -5.82
C GLU A 226 7.50 -18.23 -7.07
N LEU A 227 7.27 -17.04 -7.60
CA LEU A 227 8.01 -16.49 -8.73
C LEU A 227 9.52 -16.44 -8.42
N LEU A 228 9.90 -15.89 -7.26
CA LEU A 228 11.29 -15.83 -6.84
C LEU A 228 11.89 -17.23 -6.57
N LYS A 229 11.11 -18.12 -5.95
CA LYS A 229 11.55 -19.50 -5.68
C LYS A 229 11.85 -20.27 -6.98
N GLU A 230 10.94 -20.23 -7.94
CA GLU A 230 11.05 -20.93 -9.21
C GLU A 230 12.18 -20.38 -10.11
N ASN A 231 12.55 -19.12 -9.89
CA ASN A 231 13.67 -18.48 -10.57
C ASN A 231 14.97 -18.44 -9.75
N ASN A 232 15.06 -19.17 -8.62
CA ASN A 232 16.23 -19.26 -7.73
C ASN A 232 16.69 -17.91 -7.13
N LEU A 233 15.74 -17.00 -6.88
CA LEU A 233 15.99 -15.64 -6.37
C LEU A 233 15.42 -15.38 -4.96
N MET A 234 15.09 -16.44 -4.21
CA MET A 234 14.53 -16.30 -2.86
C MET A 234 15.41 -15.51 -1.89
N ASN A 235 16.73 -15.51 -2.10
CA ASN A 235 17.67 -14.73 -1.30
C ASN A 235 17.40 -13.22 -1.33
N LEU A 236 16.69 -12.71 -2.35
CA LEU A 236 16.31 -11.28 -2.43
C LEU A 236 15.42 -10.84 -1.27
N ILE A 237 14.67 -11.75 -0.66
CA ILE A 237 13.85 -11.43 0.53
C ILE A 237 14.69 -10.83 1.68
N LEU A 238 15.97 -11.22 1.78
CA LEU A 238 16.91 -10.72 2.79
C LEU A 238 17.31 -9.26 2.56
N LYS A 239 17.07 -8.70 1.37
CA LYS A 239 17.32 -7.28 1.07
C LYS A 239 16.23 -6.38 1.64
N SER A 240 15.06 -6.93 1.96
CA SER A 240 13.95 -6.13 2.46
C SER A 240 14.19 -5.71 3.92
N PRO A 241 14.04 -4.43 4.24
CA PRO A 241 14.05 -3.95 5.63
C PRO A 241 12.74 -4.25 6.37
N ASN A 242 11.71 -4.73 5.67
CA ASN A 242 10.40 -5.06 6.23
C ASN A 242 10.17 -6.57 6.17
N THR A 243 10.21 -7.22 7.32
CA THR A 243 10.02 -8.67 7.42
C THR A 243 8.57 -9.11 7.25
N ASP A 244 7.60 -8.23 7.56
CA ASP A 244 6.17 -8.55 7.51
C ASP A 244 5.58 -8.44 6.11
N ASP A 245 6.12 -7.54 5.29
CA ASP A 245 5.75 -7.31 3.90
C ASP A 245 7.00 -7.07 3.04
N PRO A 246 7.80 -8.13 2.81
CA PRO A 246 9.12 -7.98 2.23
C PRO A 246 9.13 -7.52 0.78
N PHE A 247 8.10 -7.79 0.03
CA PHE A 247 8.02 -7.44 -1.37
C PHE A 247 7.36 -6.08 -1.59
N HIS A 248 6.20 -5.88 -1.00
CA HIS A 248 5.36 -4.70 -1.14
C HIS A 248 5.31 -4.24 -2.59
N ILE A 249 4.82 -5.13 -3.47
CA ILE A 249 4.65 -4.74 -4.87
C ILE A 249 3.61 -3.62 -4.96
N ASN A 250 3.83 -2.70 -5.85
CA ASN A 250 2.98 -1.53 -5.96
C ASN A 250 2.64 -1.16 -7.40
N ASP A 251 3.15 -1.93 -8.35
CA ASP A 251 2.75 -1.83 -9.74
C ASP A 251 3.00 -3.13 -10.52
N VAL A 252 2.16 -3.38 -11.52
CA VAL A 252 2.27 -4.47 -12.50
C VAL A 252 1.94 -3.91 -13.86
N GLU A 253 2.94 -3.43 -14.58
CA GLU A 253 2.79 -2.81 -15.89
C GLU A 253 2.96 -3.84 -17.02
N PRO A 254 1.92 -4.13 -17.82
CA PRO A 254 2.00 -5.06 -18.94
C PRO A 254 2.55 -4.40 -20.21
N ALA A 255 3.43 -5.10 -20.90
CA ALA A 255 3.94 -4.68 -22.20
C ALA A 255 2.87 -4.87 -23.29
N LEU A 256 2.40 -3.76 -23.86
CA LEU A 256 1.32 -3.73 -24.87
C LEU A 256 1.80 -4.10 -26.28
N TYR A 257 3.10 -4.18 -26.50
CA TYR A 257 3.76 -4.49 -27.77
C TYR A 257 5.14 -5.13 -27.50
N SER A 258 5.76 -5.63 -28.55
CA SER A 258 7.13 -6.17 -28.46
C SER A 258 8.16 -5.14 -28.92
N SER A 259 9.33 -5.15 -28.25
CA SER A 259 10.52 -4.38 -28.61
C SER A 259 11.76 -5.27 -28.67
N LYS A 260 12.93 -4.67 -28.82
CA LYS A 260 14.20 -5.39 -28.69
C LYS A 260 14.44 -5.93 -27.27
N PHE A 261 13.85 -5.31 -26.25
CA PHE A 261 14.14 -5.56 -24.85
C PHE A 261 13.05 -6.35 -24.11
N PHE A 262 11.83 -6.38 -24.62
CA PHE A 262 10.70 -7.09 -24.04
C PHE A 262 9.74 -7.59 -25.11
N ASN A 263 8.93 -8.58 -24.77
CA ASN A 263 7.88 -9.09 -25.62
C ASN A 263 6.51 -8.58 -25.17
N GLU A 264 5.56 -8.47 -26.10
CA GLU A 264 4.15 -8.25 -25.78
C GLU A 264 3.69 -9.33 -24.77
N GLY A 265 2.99 -8.88 -23.71
CA GLY A 265 2.53 -9.74 -22.61
C GLY A 265 3.59 -10.03 -21.53
N ASP A 266 4.82 -9.54 -21.66
CA ASP A 266 5.73 -9.43 -20.52
C ASP A 266 5.14 -8.43 -19.50
N VAL A 267 5.50 -8.54 -18.22
CA VAL A 267 5.08 -7.59 -17.20
C VAL A 267 6.29 -7.06 -16.41
N PHE A 268 6.24 -5.77 -16.09
CA PHE A 268 7.20 -5.12 -15.21
C PHE A 268 6.56 -4.95 -13.84
N ILE A 269 7.16 -5.54 -12.81
CA ILE A 269 6.62 -5.59 -11.46
C ILE A 269 7.48 -4.72 -10.56
N SER A 270 6.93 -3.62 -10.06
CA SER A 270 7.62 -2.76 -9.12
C SER A 270 7.52 -3.32 -7.70
N SER A 271 8.66 -3.71 -7.12
CA SER A 271 8.77 -4.17 -5.73
C SER A 271 9.39 -3.08 -4.87
N ARG A 272 8.54 -2.37 -4.13
CA ARG A 272 8.92 -1.22 -3.31
C ARG A 272 9.97 -1.55 -2.26
N ASN A 273 9.72 -2.59 -1.47
CA ASN A 273 10.56 -2.90 -0.33
C ASN A 273 11.88 -3.60 -0.71
N LEU A 274 11.98 -4.10 -1.93
CA LEU A 274 13.23 -4.59 -2.51
C LEU A 274 13.97 -3.49 -3.31
N SER A 275 13.33 -2.35 -3.55
CA SER A 275 13.85 -1.27 -4.42
C SER A 275 14.33 -1.80 -5.76
N CYS A 276 13.45 -2.56 -6.42
CA CYS A 276 13.75 -3.16 -7.73
C CYS A 276 12.50 -3.29 -8.59
N ILE A 277 12.72 -3.51 -9.89
CA ILE A 277 11.68 -3.83 -10.86
C ILE A 277 12.01 -5.19 -11.46
N PHE A 278 11.08 -6.13 -11.40
CA PHE A 278 11.20 -7.42 -12.07
C PHE A 278 10.62 -7.34 -13.48
N HIS A 279 11.36 -7.77 -14.46
CA HIS A 279 10.85 -8.04 -15.80
C HIS A 279 10.51 -9.54 -15.87
N TYR A 280 9.23 -9.85 -15.87
CA TYR A 280 8.71 -11.20 -15.82
C TYR A 280 7.94 -11.53 -17.10
N ARG A 281 8.12 -12.76 -17.60
CA ARG A 281 7.41 -13.31 -18.75
C ARG A 281 6.44 -14.40 -18.31
N PRO A 282 5.14 -14.08 -18.20
CA PRO A 282 4.13 -15.05 -17.76
C PRO A 282 4.04 -16.30 -18.63
N SER A 283 4.19 -16.15 -19.97
CA SER A 283 4.07 -17.25 -20.92
C SER A 283 5.10 -18.36 -20.73
N THR A 284 6.26 -18.05 -20.14
CA THR A 284 7.34 -19.02 -19.87
C THR A 284 7.63 -19.18 -18.38
N ASN A 285 6.95 -18.44 -17.54
CA ASN A 285 7.17 -18.35 -16.09
C ASN A 285 8.63 -17.99 -15.73
N LYS A 286 9.25 -17.06 -16.47
CA LYS A 286 10.65 -16.68 -16.28
C LYS A 286 10.79 -15.22 -15.89
N LEU A 287 11.63 -14.95 -14.92
CA LEU A 287 12.22 -13.63 -14.71
C LEU A 287 13.29 -13.41 -15.79
N ILE A 288 13.03 -12.48 -16.69
CA ILE A 288 13.90 -12.14 -17.81
C ILE A 288 15.01 -11.22 -17.35
N ASN A 289 14.67 -10.29 -16.47
CA ASN A 289 15.61 -9.32 -15.93
C ASN A 289 15.21 -8.88 -14.52
N PHE A 290 16.19 -8.32 -13.82
CA PHE A 290 16.05 -7.74 -12.50
C PHE A 290 16.74 -6.39 -12.51
N ILE A 291 15.96 -5.33 -12.44
CA ILE A 291 16.42 -3.95 -12.57
C ILE A 291 16.54 -3.35 -11.18
N GLU A 292 17.73 -2.97 -10.80
CA GLU A 292 18.03 -2.22 -9.57
C GLU A 292 19.03 -1.11 -9.85
N GLY A 293 19.13 -0.13 -8.97
CA GLY A 293 20.02 1.00 -9.18
C GLY A 293 19.97 2.01 -8.04
N GLY A 294 20.21 3.27 -8.36
CA GLY A 294 20.21 4.37 -7.39
C GLY A 294 18.81 4.87 -7.01
N PHE A 295 17.82 4.02 -6.96
CA PHE A 295 16.45 4.37 -6.57
C PHE A 295 16.00 3.54 -5.37
N TYR A 296 15.07 4.11 -4.58
CA TYR A 296 14.58 3.50 -3.35
C TYR A 296 13.07 3.66 -3.21
N CYS A 297 12.38 2.54 -2.91
CA CYS A 297 10.95 2.51 -2.65
C CYS A 297 10.14 3.12 -3.80
N GLN A 298 10.50 2.82 -5.03
CA GLN A 298 9.85 3.32 -6.25
C GLN A 298 8.39 2.85 -6.36
N HIS A 299 7.61 3.56 -7.17
CA HIS A 299 6.21 3.27 -7.50
C HIS A 299 5.98 3.54 -8.99
N ASP A 300 4.88 2.98 -9.53
CA ASP A 300 4.27 3.39 -10.78
C ASP A 300 5.26 3.32 -11.95
N VAL A 301 5.58 2.09 -12.35
CA VAL A 301 6.49 1.83 -13.45
C VAL A 301 5.74 1.82 -14.79
N ASP A 302 6.09 2.74 -15.67
CA ASP A 302 5.51 2.86 -17.01
C ASP A 302 6.51 2.48 -18.10
N ILE A 303 6.04 1.86 -19.17
CA ILE A 303 6.80 1.67 -20.40
C ILE A 303 6.66 2.92 -21.28
N LEU A 304 7.66 3.81 -21.23
CA LEU A 304 7.61 5.06 -22.00
C LEU A 304 7.83 4.84 -23.50
N ASN A 305 8.72 3.92 -23.85
CA ASN A 305 9.02 3.49 -25.23
C ASN A 305 9.81 2.17 -25.24
N ASP A 306 10.30 1.77 -26.41
CA ASP A 306 10.98 0.50 -26.65
C ASP A 306 12.14 0.16 -25.68
N SER A 307 12.73 1.15 -25.03
CA SER A 307 13.96 0.99 -24.22
C SER A 307 13.95 1.76 -22.91
N ILE A 308 12.89 2.48 -22.61
CA ILE A 308 12.83 3.37 -21.45
C ILE A 308 11.64 3.01 -20.56
N LEU A 309 11.94 2.75 -19.30
CA LEU A 309 10.97 2.72 -18.22
C LEU A 309 11.00 4.07 -17.48
N LEU A 310 9.83 4.52 -17.07
CA LEU A 310 9.63 5.68 -16.22
C LEU A 310 9.02 5.22 -14.90
N PHE A 311 9.42 5.79 -13.77
CA PHE A 311 8.81 5.48 -12.48
C PHE A 311 9.01 6.61 -11.48
N PHE A 312 8.14 6.67 -10.49
CA PHE A 312 8.26 7.59 -9.39
C PHE A 312 9.19 7.01 -8.32
N ASN A 313 10.31 7.68 -8.06
CA ASN A 313 11.24 7.31 -7.01
C ASN A 313 10.90 8.06 -5.72
N ASN A 314 10.40 7.38 -4.71
CA ASN A 314 10.17 7.97 -3.39
C ASN A 314 11.47 8.42 -2.72
N ASN A 315 12.58 7.79 -3.08
CA ASN A 315 13.89 8.07 -2.52
C ASN A 315 13.88 8.12 -0.99
N THR A 316 13.20 7.17 -0.38
CA THR A 316 13.04 7.09 1.08
C THR A 316 13.44 5.73 1.59
N MET A 317 13.97 5.66 2.79
CA MET A 317 14.29 4.39 3.45
C MET A 317 13.09 3.90 4.26
N VAL A 318 12.81 2.58 4.15
CA VAL A 318 11.94 1.89 5.10
C VAL A 318 12.82 1.47 6.28
N LEU A 319 12.71 2.19 7.39
CA LEU A 319 13.39 1.79 8.62
C LEU A 319 12.52 0.77 9.36
N PRO A 320 13.11 -0.31 9.90
CA PRO A 320 12.41 -1.20 10.84
C PRO A 320 11.80 -0.38 11.97
N ALA A 321 10.61 -0.76 12.43
CA ALA A 321 9.89 -0.02 13.46
C ALA A 321 10.70 0.15 14.76
N GLU A 322 11.59 -0.80 15.05
CA GLU A 322 12.50 -0.78 16.19
C GLU A 322 13.59 0.30 16.09
N ASN A 323 14.00 0.69 14.88
CA ASN A 323 15.04 1.69 14.65
C ASN A 323 14.54 3.13 14.58
N LYS A 324 13.23 3.36 14.61
CA LYS A 324 12.66 4.72 14.60
C LYS A 324 13.01 5.54 15.84
N LYS A 325 13.50 4.90 16.92
CA LYS A 325 13.81 5.54 18.20
C LYS A 325 15.30 5.81 18.44
N SER A 326 16.19 5.35 17.55
CA SER A 326 17.64 5.30 17.84
C SER A 326 18.55 5.83 16.75
N ILE A 327 18.09 6.80 15.95
CA ILE A 327 19.03 7.55 15.09
C ILE A 327 19.75 8.53 16.03
N PRO A 328 21.05 8.33 16.32
CA PRO A 328 21.79 9.26 17.16
C PRO A 328 21.86 10.63 16.45
N ASN A 329 21.64 11.70 17.20
CA ASN A 329 21.98 13.04 16.77
C ASN A 329 23.52 13.17 16.75
N SER A 330 24.18 12.68 15.72
CA SER A 330 25.60 12.93 15.51
C SER A 330 25.78 13.75 14.24
N ASP A 331 26.63 14.75 14.30
CA ASP A 331 26.95 15.63 13.16
C ASP A 331 27.59 14.87 11.98
N ASP A 332 28.02 13.64 12.20
CA ASP A 332 28.65 12.75 11.22
C ASP A 332 27.63 11.87 10.47
N MET A 333 26.35 11.92 10.80
CA MET A 333 25.34 11.10 10.15
C MET A 333 24.77 11.76 8.89
N ILE A 334 24.55 10.96 7.85
CA ILE A 334 23.85 11.40 6.65
C ILE A 334 22.42 11.84 7.04
N ASN A 335 22.12 13.11 6.78
CA ASN A 335 20.81 13.65 7.03
C ASN A 335 19.82 13.21 5.93
N PHE A 336 19.09 12.11 6.16
CA PHE A 336 18.10 11.58 5.23
C PHE A 336 16.90 12.49 4.99
N SER A 337 16.69 13.53 5.81
CA SER A 337 15.63 14.53 5.57
C SER A 337 15.90 15.41 4.34
N LYS A 338 17.11 15.39 3.80
CA LYS A 338 17.48 16.11 2.57
C LYS A 338 17.17 15.32 1.29
N PHE A 339 16.84 14.03 1.38
CA PHE A 339 16.42 13.25 0.22
C PHE A 339 15.01 13.65 -0.19
N HIS A 340 14.80 13.79 -1.48
CA HIS A 340 13.52 14.17 -2.06
C HIS A 340 13.08 13.14 -3.10
N SER A 341 11.80 13.05 -3.30
CA SER A 341 11.22 12.23 -4.36
C SER A 341 11.55 12.79 -5.74
N SER A 342 11.64 11.92 -6.72
CA SER A 342 11.97 12.27 -8.11
C SER A 342 11.29 11.34 -9.10
N ILE A 343 11.17 11.78 -10.33
CA ILE A 343 10.86 10.91 -11.45
C ILE A 343 12.18 10.33 -11.96
N PHE A 344 12.26 9.01 -12.07
CA PHE A 344 13.44 8.29 -12.52
C PHE A 344 13.19 7.70 -13.92
N LYS A 345 14.18 7.85 -14.79
CA LYS A 345 14.11 7.41 -16.19
C LYS A 345 15.24 6.43 -16.48
#